data_051803792fa095040048bc4a8eef420e
#
_entry.id   051803792fa095040048bc4a8eef420e
#
_cell.length_a   1.000
_cell.length_b   1.000
_cell.length_c   1.000
_cell.angle_alpha   90.00
_cell.angle_beta   90.00
_cell.angle_gamma   90.00
#
_symmetry.space_group_name_H-M   'P 1'
#
loop_
_entity.id
_entity.type
_entity.pdbx_description
1 polymer ?
#
loop_
_entity_poly.entity_id
_entity_poly.type
_entity_poly.pdbx_seq_one_letter_code
_entity_poly.pdbx_strand_id
1 'polypeptide(L)'
;MKKNDFLMESRFYKKLSIDEIITIFQKQRQPALVAYFEELKYLQSPIDTTWFYLGKNYYNALGFISNPSEADPLIASAARCFNKAILLNDKNTNARIMLASCYVQTNNPMLGVKILKEIEKTDSNNVLLQTQLAEFSLRSNQLDKAIQRYQKALQLDSTKIEIYAYLSEIYLQKKDTLQSLYFLRKFAARISDTTLKNSINHYISSIENHKK
;
A
#
# COMPACT_ATOMS: atom_id res chain seq x y z
N MET A 1 -4.57 4.35 -20.14
CA MET A 1 -4.58 3.25 -21.13
C MET A 1 -5.72 3.50 -22.11
N LYS A 2 -5.45 3.66 -23.38
CA LYS A 2 -6.50 3.95 -24.38
C LYS A 2 -7.35 2.68 -24.57
N LYS A 3 -8.68 2.84 -24.58
CA LYS A 3 -9.66 1.74 -24.73
C LYS A 3 -9.39 0.81 -25.95
N ASN A 4 -8.70 1.33 -26.95
CA ASN A 4 -8.34 0.60 -28.17
C ASN A 4 -7.15 -0.37 -28.00
N ASP A 5 -6.18 -0.05 -27.13
CA ASP A 5 -5.02 -0.93 -26.89
C ASP A 5 -5.46 -2.19 -26.16
N PHE A 6 -6.41 -2.06 -25.22
CA PHE A 6 -7.01 -3.19 -24.51
C PHE A 6 -7.82 -4.12 -25.42
N LEU A 7 -8.49 -3.58 -26.45
CA LEU A 7 -9.29 -4.37 -27.40
C LEU A 7 -8.40 -5.15 -28.41
N MET A 8 -7.23 -4.62 -28.77
CA MET A 8 -6.27 -5.32 -29.63
C MET A 8 -5.59 -6.48 -28.87
N GLU A 9 -5.20 -6.27 -27.63
CA GLU A 9 -4.68 -7.33 -26.75
C GLU A 9 -5.76 -8.36 -26.38
N SER A 10 -7.04 -7.99 -26.29
CA SER A 10 -8.15 -8.89 -25.95
C SER A 10 -8.30 -10.09 -26.91
N ARG A 11 -7.89 -9.97 -28.17
CA ARG A 11 -7.87 -11.09 -29.12
C ARG A 11 -6.82 -12.14 -28.81
N PHE A 12 -5.67 -11.72 -28.30
CA PHE A 12 -4.60 -12.61 -27.84
C PHE A 12 -5.02 -13.37 -26.57
N TYR A 13 -5.64 -12.66 -25.63
CA TYR A 13 -6.06 -13.24 -24.33
C TYR A 13 -7.33 -14.08 -24.40
N LYS A 14 -8.11 -14.05 -25.49
CA LYS A 14 -9.35 -14.83 -25.65
C LYS A 14 -9.20 -16.34 -25.50
N LYS A 15 -7.98 -16.88 -25.64
CA LYS A 15 -7.69 -18.31 -25.54
C LYS A 15 -7.11 -18.71 -24.18
N LEU A 16 -6.83 -17.74 -23.31
CA LEU A 16 -6.20 -17.96 -22.01
C LEU A 16 -7.26 -17.97 -20.90
N SER A 17 -7.01 -18.79 -19.89
CA SER A 17 -7.75 -18.71 -18.63
C SER A 17 -7.46 -17.39 -17.91
N ILE A 18 -8.36 -16.97 -17.03
CA ILE A 18 -8.15 -15.76 -16.19
C ILE A 18 -6.86 -15.89 -15.36
N ASP A 19 -6.53 -17.08 -14.87
CA ASP A 19 -5.31 -17.31 -14.07
C ASP A 19 -4.03 -17.15 -14.89
N GLU A 20 -4.03 -17.59 -16.15
CA GLU A 20 -2.91 -17.37 -17.07
C GLU A 20 -2.73 -15.87 -17.36
N ILE A 21 -3.83 -15.15 -17.58
CA ILE A 21 -3.81 -13.69 -17.80
C ILE A 21 -3.27 -12.97 -16.59
N ILE A 22 -3.73 -13.30 -15.38
CA ILE A 22 -3.22 -12.75 -14.11
C ILE A 22 -1.71 -12.99 -14.01
N THR A 23 -1.25 -14.22 -14.29
CA THR A 23 0.18 -14.57 -14.24
C THR A 23 1.03 -13.74 -15.20
N ILE A 24 0.52 -13.48 -16.41
CA ILE A 24 1.21 -12.62 -17.40
C ILE A 24 1.36 -11.20 -16.85
N PHE A 25 0.29 -10.58 -16.34
CA PHE A 25 0.34 -9.22 -15.83
C PHE A 25 1.16 -9.08 -14.53
N GLN A 26 1.22 -10.12 -13.70
CA GLN A 26 2.14 -10.17 -12.56
C GLN A 26 3.60 -10.11 -13.02
N LYS A 27 3.98 -10.91 -14.04
CA LYS A 27 5.32 -10.88 -14.63
C LYS A 27 5.65 -9.53 -15.28
N GLN A 28 4.67 -8.88 -15.88
CA GLN A 28 4.81 -7.56 -16.49
C GLN A 28 4.79 -6.40 -15.48
N ARG A 29 4.64 -6.70 -14.19
CA ARG A 29 4.52 -5.70 -13.10
C ARG A 29 3.39 -4.68 -13.35
N GLN A 30 2.22 -5.16 -13.80
CA GLN A 30 1.03 -4.35 -14.05
C GLN A 30 -0.06 -4.60 -13.00
N PRO A 31 0.10 -4.13 -11.76
CA PRO A 31 -0.76 -4.50 -10.64
C PRO A 31 -2.21 -4.03 -10.80
N ALA A 32 -2.47 -2.97 -11.55
CA ALA A 32 -3.82 -2.49 -11.84
C ALA A 32 -4.61 -3.50 -12.69
N LEU A 33 -3.96 -4.12 -13.69
CA LEU A 33 -4.58 -5.16 -14.52
C LEU A 33 -4.72 -6.47 -13.74
N VAL A 34 -3.75 -6.82 -12.91
CA VAL A 34 -3.88 -7.95 -11.99
C VAL A 34 -5.14 -7.81 -11.14
N ALA A 35 -5.32 -6.68 -10.46
CA ALA A 35 -6.50 -6.42 -9.63
C ALA A 35 -7.81 -6.49 -10.42
N TYR A 36 -7.84 -5.98 -11.64
CA TYR A 36 -9.01 -6.05 -12.52
C TYR A 36 -9.39 -7.50 -12.89
N PHE A 37 -8.42 -8.32 -13.29
CA PHE A 37 -8.71 -9.72 -13.68
C PHE A 37 -9.02 -10.59 -12.45
N GLU A 38 -8.41 -10.33 -11.31
CA GLU A 38 -8.80 -10.96 -10.05
C GLU A 38 -10.23 -10.61 -9.66
N GLU A 39 -10.67 -9.35 -9.84
CA GLU A 39 -12.05 -8.97 -9.62
C GLU A 39 -13.01 -9.76 -10.51
N LEU A 40 -12.72 -9.91 -11.82
CA LEU A 40 -13.53 -10.72 -12.73
C LEU A 40 -13.63 -12.18 -12.28
N LYS A 41 -12.52 -12.74 -11.77
CA LYS A 41 -12.47 -14.12 -11.25
C LYS A 41 -13.39 -14.30 -10.04
N TYR A 42 -13.37 -13.34 -9.10
CA TYR A 42 -14.08 -13.45 -7.82
C TYR A 42 -15.53 -12.96 -7.83
N LEU A 43 -16.01 -12.40 -8.94
CA LEU A 43 -17.41 -11.97 -9.06
C LEU A 43 -18.42 -13.12 -8.86
N GLN A 44 -18.01 -14.37 -9.05
CA GLN A 44 -18.89 -15.55 -8.97
C GLN A 44 -19.14 -16.04 -7.53
N SER A 45 -18.28 -15.67 -6.56
CA SER A 45 -18.41 -16.08 -5.15
C SER A 45 -17.84 -15.01 -4.21
N PRO A 46 -18.49 -13.85 -4.12
CA PRO A 46 -17.96 -12.72 -3.38
C PRO A 46 -18.19 -12.89 -1.87
N ILE A 47 -17.10 -12.88 -1.09
CA ILE A 47 -17.11 -12.73 0.37
C ILE A 47 -16.42 -11.42 0.77
N ASP A 48 -16.63 -10.94 2.00
CA ASP A 48 -16.08 -9.67 2.49
C ASP A 48 -14.55 -9.63 2.41
N THR A 49 -13.88 -10.72 2.76
CA THR A 49 -12.41 -10.83 2.70
C THR A 49 -11.89 -10.74 1.28
N THR A 50 -12.58 -11.31 0.29
CA THR A 50 -12.22 -11.20 -1.13
C THR A 50 -12.31 -9.76 -1.59
N TRP A 51 -13.41 -9.07 -1.30
CA TRP A 51 -13.58 -7.66 -1.64
C TRP A 51 -12.56 -6.77 -0.95
N PHE A 52 -12.23 -7.05 0.32
CA PHE A 52 -11.17 -6.33 1.02
C PHE A 52 -9.82 -6.51 0.33
N TYR A 53 -9.46 -7.75 -0.08
CA TYR A 53 -8.21 -8.04 -0.77
C TYR A 53 -8.11 -7.35 -2.12
N LEU A 54 -9.17 -7.40 -2.93
CA LEU A 54 -9.26 -6.69 -4.21
C LEU A 54 -9.10 -5.18 -4.04
N GLY A 55 -9.75 -4.61 -3.05
CA GLY A 55 -9.60 -3.19 -2.71
C GLY A 55 -8.15 -2.84 -2.39
N LYS A 56 -7.45 -3.68 -1.63
CA LYS A 56 -6.02 -3.51 -1.36
C LYS A 56 -5.16 -3.57 -2.63
N ASN A 57 -5.45 -4.50 -3.53
CA ASN A 57 -4.68 -4.63 -4.77
C ASN A 57 -4.84 -3.39 -5.66
N TYR A 58 -6.06 -2.85 -5.80
CA TYR A 58 -6.27 -1.57 -6.48
C TYR A 58 -5.56 -0.40 -5.78
N TYR A 59 -5.63 -0.33 -4.44
CA TYR A 59 -4.97 0.73 -3.67
C TYR A 59 -3.45 0.66 -3.79
N ASN A 60 -2.86 -0.53 -3.70
CA ASN A 60 -1.42 -0.75 -3.84
C ASN A 60 -0.92 -0.42 -5.26
N ALA A 61 -1.77 -0.58 -6.28
CA ALA A 61 -1.42 -0.22 -7.66
C ALA A 61 -1.11 1.27 -7.83
N LEU A 62 -1.58 2.14 -6.90
CA LEU A 62 -1.24 3.58 -6.89
C LEU A 62 0.28 3.83 -6.78
N GLY A 63 1.02 2.94 -6.15
CA GLY A 63 2.49 3.04 -6.05
C GLY A 63 3.23 2.75 -7.37
N PHE A 64 2.54 2.30 -8.41
CA PHE A 64 3.12 1.88 -9.69
C PHE A 64 2.65 2.71 -10.88
N ILE A 65 1.79 3.71 -10.67
CA ILE A 65 1.33 4.58 -11.75
C ILE A 65 2.44 5.56 -12.15
N SER A 66 2.58 5.76 -13.45
CA SER A 66 3.48 6.77 -14.01
C SER A 66 2.75 8.09 -14.33
N ASN A 67 1.43 8.02 -14.50
CA ASN A 67 0.59 9.16 -14.85
C ASN A 67 -0.41 9.45 -13.71
N PRO A 68 -0.39 10.64 -13.10
CA PRO A 68 -1.32 11.02 -12.03
C PRO A 68 -2.80 10.86 -12.41
N SER A 69 -3.18 10.97 -13.69
CA SER A 69 -4.56 10.77 -14.14
C SER A 69 -5.08 9.32 -13.98
N GLU A 70 -4.19 8.38 -13.72
CA GLU A 70 -4.56 6.98 -13.45
C GLU A 70 -4.95 6.77 -11.97
N ALA A 71 -4.67 7.72 -11.09
CA ALA A 71 -4.93 7.59 -9.65
C ALA A 71 -6.44 7.52 -9.34
N ASP A 72 -7.23 8.45 -9.90
CA ASP A 72 -8.66 8.54 -9.58
C ASP A 72 -9.45 7.26 -9.90
N PRO A 73 -9.28 6.62 -11.09
CA PRO A 73 -9.91 5.34 -11.38
C PRO A 73 -9.51 4.21 -10.42
N LEU A 74 -8.26 4.17 -9.99
CA LEU A 74 -7.77 3.16 -9.04
C LEU A 74 -8.33 3.38 -7.65
N ILE A 75 -8.35 4.64 -7.18
CA ILE A 75 -8.94 5.02 -5.90
C ILE A 75 -10.44 4.68 -5.88
N ALA A 76 -11.16 5.01 -6.96
CA ALA A 76 -12.58 4.70 -7.08
C ALA A 76 -12.85 3.18 -7.05
N SER A 77 -12.03 2.39 -7.75
CA SER A 77 -12.14 0.93 -7.76
C SER A 77 -11.83 0.35 -6.37
N ALA A 78 -10.79 0.81 -5.69
CA ALA A 78 -10.46 0.42 -4.34
C ALA A 78 -11.60 0.74 -3.36
N ALA A 79 -12.11 1.98 -3.39
CA ALA A 79 -13.20 2.42 -2.53
C ALA A 79 -14.49 1.61 -2.75
N ARG A 80 -14.82 1.29 -4.01
CA ARG A 80 -15.94 0.42 -4.36
C ARG A 80 -15.79 -0.98 -3.76
N CYS A 81 -14.60 -1.56 -3.84
CA CYS A 81 -14.32 -2.88 -3.25
C CYS A 81 -14.42 -2.85 -1.72
N PHE A 82 -13.87 -1.83 -1.05
CA PHE A 82 -13.97 -1.70 0.41
C PHE A 82 -15.41 -1.48 0.85
N ASN A 83 -16.21 -0.68 0.13
CA ASN A 83 -17.64 -0.54 0.41
C ASN A 83 -18.38 -1.88 0.31
N LYS A 84 -18.09 -2.71 -0.71
CA LYS A 84 -18.69 -4.04 -0.82
C LYS A 84 -18.26 -4.95 0.33
N ALA A 85 -17.01 -4.90 0.77
CA ALA A 85 -16.55 -5.64 1.95
C ALA A 85 -17.31 -5.23 3.21
N ILE A 86 -17.54 -3.93 3.42
CA ILE A 86 -18.31 -3.39 4.56
C ILE A 86 -19.79 -3.80 4.48
N LEU A 87 -20.40 -3.78 3.29
CA LEU A 87 -21.78 -4.22 3.10
C LEU A 87 -21.99 -5.70 3.44
N LEU A 88 -20.99 -6.55 3.17
CA LEU A 88 -21.04 -7.98 3.51
C LEU A 88 -20.70 -8.25 4.98
N ASN A 89 -19.89 -7.38 5.59
CA ASN A 89 -19.49 -7.48 7.00
C ASN A 89 -19.23 -6.07 7.57
N ASP A 90 -20.22 -5.53 8.25
CA ASP A 90 -20.19 -4.19 8.84
C ASP A 90 -19.15 -4.03 9.97
N LYS A 91 -18.71 -5.16 10.55
CA LYS A 91 -17.66 -5.23 11.58
C LYS A 91 -16.24 -5.26 10.99
N ASN A 92 -16.10 -5.26 9.66
CA ASN A 92 -14.79 -5.24 9.03
C ASN A 92 -14.10 -3.87 9.19
N THR A 93 -13.50 -3.64 10.37
CA THR A 93 -12.79 -2.40 10.71
C THR A 93 -11.66 -2.11 9.70
N ASN A 94 -10.96 -3.13 9.21
CA ASN A 94 -9.89 -2.93 8.24
C ASN A 94 -10.42 -2.40 6.90
N ALA A 95 -11.58 -2.86 6.45
CA ALA A 95 -12.21 -2.31 5.24
C ALA A 95 -12.61 -0.83 5.43
N ARG A 96 -13.11 -0.47 6.62
CA ARG A 96 -13.44 0.93 6.97
C ARG A 96 -12.20 1.82 7.01
N ILE A 97 -11.08 1.32 7.55
CA ILE A 97 -9.78 2.02 7.57
C ILE A 97 -9.31 2.27 6.13
N MET A 98 -9.32 1.25 5.28
CA MET A 98 -8.86 1.38 3.89
C MET A 98 -9.77 2.26 3.03
N LEU A 99 -11.09 2.22 3.26
CA LEU A 99 -12.03 3.16 2.63
C LEU A 99 -11.72 4.60 3.04
N ALA A 100 -11.47 4.85 4.32
CA ALA A 100 -11.06 6.16 4.80
C ALA A 100 -9.75 6.62 4.16
N SER A 101 -8.79 5.71 3.96
CA SER A 101 -7.54 5.97 3.26
C SER A 101 -7.76 6.35 1.77
N CYS A 102 -8.76 5.74 1.11
CA CYS A 102 -9.17 6.19 -0.22
C CYS A 102 -9.67 7.64 -0.20
N TYR A 103 -10.50 8.02 0.77
CA TYR A 103 -10.94 9.41 0.90
C TYR A 103 -9.80 10.41 1.15
N VAL A 104 -8.77 10.01 1.90
CA VAL A 104 -7.56 10.83 2.10
C VAL A 104 -6.84 11.13 0.78
N GLN A 105 -6.97 10.25 -0.22
CA GLN A 105 -6.37 10.43 -1.56
C GLN A 105 -7.20 11.33 -2.49
N THR A 106 -8.42 11.68 -2.12
CA THR A 106 -9.33 12.51 -2.93
C THR A 106 -9.19 14.01 -2.61
N ASN A 107 -10.01 14.83 -3.26
CA ASN A 107 -10.07 16.27 -3.00
C ASN A 107 -10.67 16.62 -1.61
N ASN A 108 -11.17 15.64 -0.85
CA ASN A 108 -11.68 15.83 0.50
C ASN A 108 -10.96 14.93 1.52
N PRO A 109 -9.65 15.14 1.76
CA PRO A 109 -8.87 14.29 2.64
C PRO A 109 -9.34 14.31 4.09
N MET A 110 -9.95 15.42 4.53
CA MET A 110 -10.43 15.58 5.91
C MET A 110 -11.54 14.61 6.28
N LEU A 111 -12.36 14.18 5.32
CA LEU A 111 -13.36 13.14 5.56
C LEU A 111 -12.70 11.82 5.96
N GLY A 112 -11.69 11.39 5.22
CA GLY A 112 -10.93 10.18 5.54
C GLY A 112 -10.26 10.27 6.92
N VAL A 113 -9.61 11.40 7.20
CA VAL A 113 -8.95 11.64 8.52
C VAL A 113 -9.94 11.59 9.66
N LYS A 114 -11.13 12.17 9.51
CA LYS A 114 -12.19 12.12 10.52
C LYS A 114 -12.59 10.69 10.83
N ILE A 115 -12.83 9.86 9.80
CA ILE A 115 -13.17 8.45 9.97
C ILE A 115 -12.04 7.69 10.68
N LEU A 116 -10.77 7.86 10.26
CA LEU A 116 -9.63 7.22 10.92
C LEU A 116 -9.53 7.60 12.40
N LYS A 117 -9.75 8.87 12.75
CA LYS A 117 -9.75 9.33 14.14
C LYS A 117 -10.91 8.78 14.97
N GLU A 118 -12.07 8.57 14.36
CA GLU A 118 -13.19 7.93 15.05
C GLU A 118 -12.89 6.46 15.34
N ILE A 119 -12.32 5.74 14.39
CA ILE A 119 -11.86 4.35 14.60
C ILE A 119 -10.78 4.30 15.69
N GLU A 120 -9.86 5.28 15.72
CA GLU A 120 -8.78 5.32 16.71
C GLU A 120 -9.30 5.39 18.16
N LYS A 121 -10.46 6.01 18.40
CA LYS A 121 -11.07 6.07 19.73
C LYS A 121 -11.52 4.71 20.26
N THR A 122 -11.87 3.79 19.37
CA THR A 122 -12.40 2.47 19.71
C THR A 122 -11.41 1.33 19.49
N ASP A 123 -10.47 1.50 18.57
CA ASP A 123 -9.48 0.46 18.19
C ASP A 123 -8.10 1.10 17.94
N SER A 124 -7.53 1.75 18.96
CA SER A 124 -6.23 2.43 18.87
C SER A 124 -5.04 1.48 18.66
N ASN A 125 -5.22 0.18 18.90
CA ASN A 125 -4.17 -0.84 18.77
C ASN A 125 -4.25 -1.62 17.45
N ASN A 126 -4.96 -1.10 16.48
CA ASN A 126 -5.00 -1.66 15.14
C ASN A 126 -3.76 -1.24 14.34
N VAL A 127 -2.97 -2.22 13.91
CA VAL A 127 -1.71 -1.99 13.16
C VAL A 127 -1.97 -1.24 11.86
N LEU A 128 -3.01 -1.63 11.11
CA LEU A 128 -3.36 -0.99 9.84
C LEU A 128 -3.77 0.48 10.07
N LEU A 129 -4.55 0.76 11.13
CA LEU A 129 -4.91 2.12 11.51
C LEU A 129 -3.69 2.98 11.79
N GLN A 130 -2.75 2.49 12.61
CA GLN A 130 -1.56 3.24 12.96
C GLN A 130 -0.69 3.50 11.73
N THR A 131 -0.57 2.52 10.82
CA THR A 131 0.14 2.68 9.55
C THR A 131 -0.51 3.76 8.67
N GLN A 132 -1.84 3.71 8.49
CA GLN A 132 -2.55 4.69 7.65
C GLN A 132 -2.50 6.11 8.22
N LEU A 133 -2.60 6.25 9.55
CA LEU A 133 -2.42 7.55 10.21
C LEU A 133 -0.97 8.05 10.13
N ALA A 134 0.02 7.15 10.12
CA ALA A 134 1.42 7.51 9.88
C ALA A 134 1.64 8.03 8.45
N GLU A 135 1.13 7.33 7.44
CA GLU A 135 1.17 7.76 6.04
C GLU A 135 0.53 9.14 5.85
N PHE A 136 -0.65 9.36 6.46
CA PHE A 136 -1.28 10.67 6.45
C PHE A 136 -0.43 11.75 7.11
N SER A 137 0.19 11.46 8.26
CA SER A 137 1.09 12.38 8.94
C SER A 137 2.31 12.72 8.08
N LEU A 138 2.85 11.74 7.37
CA LEU A 138 3.97 11.94 6.44
C LEU A 138 3.58 12.87 5.28
N ARG A 139 2.44 12.64 4.64
CA ARG A 139 1.93 13.48 3.54
C ARG A 139 1.67 14.92 3.96
N SER A 140 1.28 15.15 5.21
CA SER A 140 1.09 16.49 5.79
C SER A 140 2.38 17.05 6.43
N ASN A 141 3.54 16.46 6.14
CA ASN A 141 4.86 16.84 6.63
C ASN A 141 4.98 16.87 8.17
N GLN A 142 4.14 16.08 8.87
CA GLN A 142 4.20 15.93 10.32
C GLN A 142 5.10 14.74 10.68
N LEU A 143 6.41 14.86 10.37
CA LEU A 143 7.38 13.76 10.42
C LEU A 143 7.45 13.08 11.79
N ASP A 144 7.44 13.84 12.89
CA ASP A 144 7.51 13.28 14.24
C ASP A 144 6.28 12.44 14.59
N LYS A 145 5.10 12.87 14.17
CA LYS A 145 3.87 12.08 14.35
C LYS A 145 3.88 10.80 13.50
N ALA A 146 4.41 10.89 12.28
CA ALA A 146 4.57 9.71 11.44
C ALA A 146 5.49 8.67 12.10
N ILE A 147 6.64 9.12 12.65
CA ILE A 147 7.57 8.27 13.38
C ILE A 147 6.88 7.58 14.58
N GLN A 148 6.19 8.35 15.43
CA GLN A 148 5.51 7.80 16.60
C GLN A 148 4.49 6.74 16.23
N ARG A 149 3.71 6.95 15.18
CA ARG A 149 2.70 6.00 14.71
C ARG A 149 3.30 4.75 14.08
N TYR A 150 4.35 4.88 13.26
CA TYR A 150 5.06 3.73 12.73
C TYR A 150 5.74 2.92 13.83
N GLN A 151 6.34 3.57 14.83
CA GLN A 151 6.90 2.88 15.98
C GLN A 151 5.83 2.13 16.77
N LYS A 152 4.65 2.75 16.98
CA LYS A 152 3.51 2.07 17.61
C LYS A 152 3.05 0.86 16.78
N ALA A 153 2.98 0.98 15.47
CA ALA A 153 2.63 -0.13 14.59
C ALA A 153 3.63 -1.30 14.71
N LEU A 154 4.94 -1.02 14.79
CA LEU A 154 5.99 -2.04 15.02
C LEU A 154 5.94 -2.68 16.41
N GLN A 155 5.50 -1.94 17.44
CA GLN A 155 5.28 -2.49 18.79
C GLN A 155 4.10 -3.48 18.78
N LEU A 156 3.07 -3.20 17.98
CA LEU A 156 1.89 -4.06 17.84
C LEU A 156 2.18 -5.29 16.95
N ASP A 157 2.94 -5.11 15.88
CA ASP A 157 3.32 -6.18 14.97
C ASP A 157 4.72 -5.92 14.36
N SER A 158 5.73 -6.52 14.95
CA SER A 158 7.14 -6.40 14.51
C SER A 158 7.43 -7.12 13.18
N THR A 159 6.48 -7.89 12.64
CA THR A 159 6.62 -8.58 11.35
C THR A 159 6.39 -7.65 10.14
N LYS A 160 5.91 -6.44 10.37
CA LYS A 160 5.70 -5.40 9.35
C LYS A 160 7.02 -4.76 8.93
N ILE A 161 7.82 -5.55 8.20
CA ILE A 161 9.20 -5.17 7.87
C ILE A 161 9.29 -3.91 7.01
N GLU A 162 8.28 -3.62 6.19
CA GLU A 162 8.20 -2.42 5.36
C GLU A 162 8.24 -1.12 6.17
N ILE A 163 7.77 -1.15 7.42
CA ILE A 163 7.79 0.02 8.30
C ILE A 163 9.21 0.46 8.64
N TYR A 164 10.17 -0.47 8.69
CA TYR A 164 11.57 -0.09 8.92
C TYR A 164 12.11 0.74 7.75
N ALA A 165 11.71 0.44 6.50
CA ALA A 165 12.09 1.24 5.34
C ALA A 165 11.46 2.64 5.41
N TYR A 166 10.18 2.75 5.75
CA TYR A 166 9.51 4.06 5.92
C TYR A 166 10.17 4.90 7.02
N LEU A 167 10.50 4.32 8.16
CA LEU A 167 11.21 5.03 9.23
C LEU A 167 12.58 5.50 8.77
N SER A 168 13.33 4.67 8.04
CA SER A 168 14.61 5.07 7.47
C SER A 168 14.47 6.29 6.55
N GLU A 169 13.49 6.28 5.67
CA GLU A 169 13.22 7.40 4.76
C GLU A 169 12.85 8.69 5.51
N ILE A 170 11.98 8.59 6.52
CA ILE A 170 11.58 9.74 7.33
C ILE A 170 12.78 10.35 8.06
N TYR A 171 13.65 9.53 8.64
CA TYR A 171 14.84 10.01 9.30
C TYR A 171 15.85 10.63 8.32
N LEU A 172 15.92 10.12 7.08
CA LEU A 172 16.71 10.75 6.03
C LEU A 172 16.18 12.14 5.67
N GLN A 173 14.86 12.30 5.52
CA GLN A 173 14.20 13.60 5.32
C GLN A 173 14.50 14.58 6.48
N LYS A 174 14.58 14.07 7.71
CA LYS A 174 14.97 14.84 8.90
C LYS A 174 16.48 15.14 8.97
N LYS A 175 17.27 14.65 8.01
CA LYS A 175 18.74 14.72 7.99
C LYS A 175 19.41 13.98 9.17
N ASP A 176 18.67 13.07 9.82
CA ASP A 176 19.21 12.17 10.84
C ASP A 176 19.69 10.87 10.20
N THR A 177 20.89 10.95 9.59
CA THR A 177 21.50 9.82 8.88
C THR A 177 21.77 8.63 9.81
N LEU A 178 22.05 8.85 11.09
CA LEU A 178 22.33 7.76 12.03
C LEU A 178 21.09 6.89 12.27
N GLN A 179 19.94 7.51 12.56
CA GLN A 179 18.69 6.81 12.72
C GLN A 179 18.22 6.19 11.39
N SER A 180 18.38 6.89 10.27
CA SER A 180 18.07 6.34 8.96
C SER A 180 18.83 5.03 8.70
N LEU A 181 20.15 5.02 8.88
CA LEU A 181 20.98 3.81 8.73
C LEU A 181 20.59 2.70 9.71
N TYR A 182 20.26 3.05 10.96
CA TYR A 182 19.78 2.07 11.94
C TYR A 182 18.54 1.32 11.44
N PHE A 183 17.53 2.05 10.97
CA PHE A 183 16.30 1.42 10.47
C PHE A 183 16.51 0.69 9.15
N LEU A 184 17.36 1.21 8.27
CA LEU A 184 17.69 0.54 7.00
C LEU A 184 18.38 -0.81 7.22
N ARG A 185 19.28 -0.92 8.21
CA ARG A 185 19.87 -2.20 8.62
C ARG A 185 18.84 -3.16 9.18
N LYS A 186 17.87 -2.65 9.98
CA LYS A 186 16.76 -3.47 10.50
C LYS A 186 15.91 -4.04 9.37
N PHE A 187 15.68 -3.28 8.32
CA PHE A 187 14.98 -3.72 7.12
C PHE A 187 15.80 -4.77 6.37
N ALA A 188 17.07 -4.47 6.02
CA ALA A 188 17.94 -5.37 5.29
C ALA A 188 18.14 -6.73 5.99
N ALA A 189 18.15 -6.74 7.32
CA ALA A 189 18.28 -7.98 8.09
C ALA A 189 17.06 -8.93 7.97
N ARG A 190 15.91 -8.40 7.57
CA ARG A 190 14.62 -9.12 7.57
C ARG A 190 14.08 -9.46 6.18
N ILE A 191 14.58 -8.83 5.14
CA ILE A 191 14.16 -9.15 3.76
C ILE A 191 14.81 -10.45 3.30
N SER A 192 14.03 -11.23 2.55
CA SER A 192 14.49 -12.51 1.95
C SER A 192 15.11 -12.32 0.57
N ASP A 193 14.79 -11.23 -0.14
CA ASP A 193 15.35 -10.92 -1.46
C ASP A 193 16.84 -10.55 -1.32
N THR A 194 17.70 -11.47 -1.72
CA THR A 194 19.16 -11.32 -1.64
C THR A 194 19.68 -10.18 -2.51
N THR A 195 19.10 -9.95 -3.68
CA THR A 195 19.51 -8.87 -4.59
C THR A 195 19.24 -7.52 -3.97
N LEU A 196 18.00 -7.32 -3.46
CA LEU A 196 17.62 -6.10 -2.77
C LEU A 196 18.47 -5.89 -1.51
N LYS A 197 18.68 -6.95 -0.72
CA LYS A 197 19.53 -6.91 0.48
C LYS A 197 20.94 -6.44 0.18
N ASN A 198 21.58 -6.98 -0.89
CA ASN A 198 22.92 -6.59 -1.29
C ASN A 198 22.97 -5.12 -1.74
N SER A 199 21.99 -4.68 -2.51
CA SER A 199 21.87 -3.26 -2.94
C SER A 199 21.76 -2.32 -1.74
N ILE A 200 20.95 -2.66 -0.75
CA ILE A 200 20.80 -1.87 0.48
C ILE A 200 22.10 -1.84 1.28
N ASN A 201 22.79 -2.98 1.44
CA ASN A 201 24.06 -3.03 2.17
C ASN A 201 25.15 -2.22 1.46
N HIS A 202 25.18 -2.24 0.14
CA HIS A 202 26.08 -1.38 -0.64
C HIS A 202 25.80 0.11 -0.42
N TYR A 203 24.53 0.49 -0.43
CA TYR A 203 24.10 1.87 -0.14
C TYR A 203 24.51 2.31 1.27
N ILE A 204 24.29 1.46 2.28
CA ILE A 204 24.71 1.72 3.67
C ILE A 204 26.22 1.99 3.71
N SER A 205 27.03 1.11 3.10
CA SER A 205 28.49 1.24 3.09
C SER A 205 28.94 2.52 2.38
N SER A 206 28.28 2.94 1.30
CA SER A 206 28.61 4.17 0.59
C SER A 206 28.44 5.41 1.46
N ILE A 207 27.32 5.48 2.24
CA ILE A 207 27.07 6.60 3.16
C ILE A 207 28.12 6.63 4.29
N GLU A 208 28.52 5.49 4.83
CA GLU A 208 29.48 5.40 5.92
C GLU A 208 30.90 5.82 5.50
N ASN A 209 31.28 5.49 4.27
CA ASN A 209 32.58 5.85 3.70
C ASN A 209 32.70 7.36 3.38
N HIS A 210 31.58 8.03 3.06
CA HIS A 210 31.59 9.49 2.80
C HIS A 210 31.64 10.34 4.09
N LYS A 211 31.56 9.72 5.27
CA LYS A 211 31.67 10.40 6.58
C LYS A 211 33.08 10.33 7.20
N LYS A 212 33.98 9.59 6.55
CA LYS A 212 35.42 9.55 6.88
C LYS A 212 36.18 10.58 6.04
#